data_3dbfba8e2c5618b893778bf9d6b999ae
#
_entry.id   3dbfba8e2c5618b893778bf9d6b999ae
#
_cell.length_a   1.000
_cell.length_b   1.000
_cell.length_c   1.000
_cell.angle_alpha   90.00
_cell.angle_beta   90.00
_cell.angle_gamma   90.00
#
_symmetry.space_group_name_H-M   'P 1'
#
loop_
_entity.id
_entity.type
_entity.pdbx_description
1 polymer ?
#
loop_
_entity_poly.entity_id
_entity_poly.type
_entity_poly.pdbx_seq_one_letter_code
_entity_poly.pdbx_strand_id
1 'polypeptide(L)'
;MTITERVDRKISDFDKNALEEALRIREKHGGSVTVVTVGPPTASDAAKDALKMGANDAYVIGSADTEQLDARATSDMLAAAIRRIGEFDLVICGDASIDMYSGQVGPRLAERLGVPQVSHVKKVTVSESVVTAERDLEEADETVEAPMPVLLTVTKEINEPRIPTISMIIKASKKAVKTLDAGELGVPFATSVKVMKALAPLTERRREAVEGRPAEIAESLARQLLREGAVDG
;
A
#
# COMPACT_ATOMS: atom_id res chain seq x y z
N MET A 1 -6.94 20.19 -15.05
CA MET A 1 -7.31 20.61 -13.68
C MET A 1 -7.45 19.35 -12.86
N THR A 2 -6.56 19.13 -11.91
CA THR A 2 -6.61 17.92 -11.04
C THR A 2 -7.63 18.21 -9.95
N ILE A 3 -8.70 17.43 -9.87
CA ILE A 3 -9.74 17.57 -8.84
C ILE A 3 -9.24 16.82 -7.59
N THR A 4 -8.45 17.49 -6.75
CA THR A 4 -7.96 16.91 -5.49
C THR A 4 -8.68 17.44 -4.26
N GLU A 5 -9.49 18.48 -4.37
CA GLU A 5 -10.03 19.24 -3.23
C GLU A 5 -11.24 18.58 -2.54
N ARG A 6 -11.79 17.46 -3.03
CA ARG A 6 -12.99 16.83 -2.48
C ARG A 6 -12.97 15.29 -2.49
N VAL A 7 -11.79 14.69 -2.46
CA VAL A 7 -11.69 13.23 -2.42
C VAL A 7 -11.37 12.78 -1.01
N ASP A 8 -12.26 11.99 -0.42
CA ASP A 8 -12.02 11.35 0.87
C ASP A 8 -10.81 10.44 0.79
N ARG A 9 -9.87 10.60 1.71
CA ARG A 9 -8.70 9.74 1.81
C ARG A 9 -9.10 8.43 2.48
N LYS A 10 -8.74 7.33 1.87
CA LYS A 10 -9.03 5.97 2.34
C LYS A 10 -7.73 5.17 2.41
N ILE A 11 -7.71 4.16 3.26
CA ILE A 11 -6.65 3.15 3.22
C ILE A 11 -6.69 2.49 1.84
N SER A 12 -5.54 2.32 1.20
CA SER A 12 -5.42 1.59 -0.06
C SER A 12 -5.85 0.13 0.14
N ASP A 13 -6.29 -0.53 -0.92
CA ASP A 13 -6.68 -1.93 -0.81
C ASP A 13 -5.47 -2.81 -0.45
N PHE A 14 -4.30 -2.54 -1.00
CA PHE A 14 -3.06 -3.23 -0.62
C PHE A 14 -2.71 -3.04 0.86
N ASP A 15 -2.89 -1.83 1.41
CA ASP A 15 -2.62 -1.57 2.82
C ASP A 15 -3.67 -2.21 3.74
N LYS A 16 -4.92 -2.38 3.28
CA LYS A 16 -5.91 -3.17 4.01
C LYS A 16 -5.50 -4.64 4.09
N ASN A 17 -4.98 -5.22 3.00
CA ASN A 17 -4.45 -6.58 3.00
C ASN A 17 -3.23 -6.69 3.93
N ALA A 18 -2.31 -5.72 3.89
CA ALA A 18 -1.16 -5.65 4.80
C ALA A 18 -1.60 -5.61 6.28
N LEU A 19 -2.58 -4.76 6.59
CA LEU A 19 -3.13 -4.66 7.94
C LEU A 19 -3.83 -5.95 8.38
N GLU A 20 -4.65 -6.56 7.51
CA GLU A 20 -5.31 -7.83 7.78
C GLU A 20 -4.30 -8.92 8.10
N GLU A 21 -3.21 -9.00 7.34
CA GLU A 21 -2.18 -10.01 7.58
C GLU A 21 -1.46 -9.78 8.92
N ALA A 22 -1.12 -8.52 9.23
CA ALA A 22 -0.56 -8.17 10.53
C ALA A 22 -1.49 -8.56 11.69
N LEU A 23 -2.80 -8.36 11.53
CA LEU A 23 -3.80 -8.75 12.52
C LEU A 23 -3.90 -10.28 12.69
N ARG A 24 -3.85 -11.05 11.61
CA ARG A 24 -3.84 -12.52 11.63
C ARG A 24 -2.58 -13.07 12.30
N ILE A 25 -1.42 -12.50 12.00
CA ILE A 25 -0.15 -12.86 12.65
C ILE A 25 -0.24 -12.59 14.16
N ARG A 26 -0.73 -11.40 14.56
CA ARG A 26 -0.94 -11.07 15.97
C ARG A 26 -1.92 -12.02 16.65
N GLU A 27 -3.00 -12.40 16.02
CA GLU A 27 -4.00 -13.32 16.57
C GLU A 27 -3.41 -14.71 16.83
N LYS A 28 -2.46 -15.13 16.00
CA LYS A 28 -1.81 -16.44 16.11
C LYS A 28 -0.62 -16.45 17.09
N HIS A 29 0.18 -15.37 17.09
CA HIS A 29 1.47 -15.34 17.79
C HIS A 29 1.50 -14.36 18.99
N GLY A 30 0.45 -13.56 19.15
CA GLY A 30 0.44 -12.49 20.16
C GLY A 30 1.09 -11.20 19.64
N GLY A 31 1.40 -10.28 20.56
CA GLY A 31 2.02 -9.00 20.23
C GLY A 31 1.03 -7.87 19.95
N SER A 32 1.47 -6.87 19.22
CA SER A 32 0.69 -5.67 18.90
C SER A 32 0.89 -5.24 17.44
N VAL A 33 -0.14 -4.60 16.89
CA VAL A 33 -0.10 -4.01 15.53
C VAL A 33 -0.21 -2.50 15.65
N THR A 34 0.83 -1.81 15.18
CA THR A 34 0.89 -0.35 15.10
C THR A 34 0.88 0.09 13.65
N VAL A 35 -0.04 0.96 13.30
CA VAL A 35 -0.14 1.55 11.94
C VAL A 35 0.56 2.89 11.92
N VAL A 36 1.37 3.12 10.90
CA VAL A 36 2.09 4.39 10.69
C VAL A 36 1.80 4.89 9.28
N THR A 37 1.42 6.13 9.15
CA THR A 37 1.19 6.78 7.84
C THR A 37 1.80 8.16 7.80
N VAL A 38 2.25 8.56 6.61
CA VAL A 38 2.70 9.93 6.31
C VAL A 38 1.62 10.61 5.48
N GLY A 39 1.25 11.81 5.89
CA GLY A 39 0.24 12.55 5.12
C GLY A 39 -0.21 13.84 5.81
N PRO A 40 -1.04 14.64 5.14
CA PRO A 40 -1.65 15.82 5.74
C PRO A 40 -2.59 15.44 6.90
N PRO A 41 -3.09 16.40 7.68
CA PRO A 41 -3.98 16.12 8.82
C PRO A 41 -5.19 15.24 8.48
N THR A 42 -5.68 15.28 7.25
CA THR A 42 -6.76 14.42 6.74
C THR A 42 -6.41 12.93 6.66
N ALA A 43 -5.13 12.57 6.69
CA ALA A 43 -4.69 11.17 6.75
C ALA A 43 -5.10 10.49 8.08
N SER A 44 -5.49 11.28 9.09
CA SER A 44 -6.05 10.76 10.35
C SER A 44 -7.30 9.90 10.15
N ASP A 45 -8.07 10.12 9.09
CA ASP A 45 -9.28 9.34 8.84
C ASP A 45 -8.93 7.92 8.36
N ALA A 46 -7.93 7.77 7.50
CA ALA A 46 -7.38 6.46 7.15
C ALA A 46 -6.79 5.73 8.37
N ALA A 47 -6.09 6.45 9.25
CA ALA A 47 -5.57 5.89 10.49
C ALA A 47 -6.69 5.43 11.46
N LYS A 48 -7.80 6.15 11.53
CA LYS A 48 -9.01 5.72 12.28
C LYS A 48 -9.62 4.46 11.71
N ASP A 49 -9.65 4.32 10.37
CA ASP A 49 -10.15 3.12 9.72
C ASP A 49 -9.29 1.90 10.07
N ALA A 50 -7.98 2.05 10.13
CA ALA A 50 -7.08 1.01 10.61
C ALA A 50 -7.36 0.60 12.07
N LEU A 51 -7.65 1.55 12.95
CA LEU A 51 -8.06 1.26 14.33
C LEU A 51 -9.39 0.50 14.39
N LYS A 52 -10.35 0.83 13.50
CA LYS A 52 -11.63 0.11 13.39
C LYS A 52 -11.43 -1.33 12.94
N MET A 53 -10.45 -1.61 12.07
CA MET A 53 -10.08 -2.97 11.66
C MET A 53 -9.43 -3.77 12.78
N GLY A 54 -8.89 -3.12 13.82
CA GLY A 54 -8.37 -3.80 15.00
C GLY A 54 -6.92 -3.49 15.34
N ALA A 55 -6.27 -2.52 14.71
CA ALA A 55 -4.94 -2.06 15.10
C ALA A 55 -4.91 -1.62 16.57
N ASN A 56 -3.77 -1.82 17.24
CA ASN A 56 -3.58 -1.42 18.63
C ASN A 56 -3.38 0.09 18.73
N ASP A 57 -2.51 0.63 17.90
CA ASP A 57 -2.15 2.04 17.83
C ASP A 57 -2.10 2.51 16.38
N ALA A 58 -2.26 3.81 16.18
CA ALA A 58 -2.10 4.45 14.88
C ALA A 58 -1.38 5.80 15.03
N TYR A 59 -0.40 6.02 14.17
CA TYR A 59 0.39 7.24 14.11
C TYR A 59 0.27 7.88 12.73
N VAL A 60 0.08 9.19 12.72
CA VAL A 60 0.14 10.03 11.51
C VAL A 60 1.35 10.94 11.63
N ILE A 61 2.25 10.85 10.66
CA ILE A 61 3.36 11.78 10.52
C ILE A 61 2.86 12.88 9.59
N GLY A 62 2.63 14.07 10.15
CA GLY A 62 1.98 15.15 9.43
C GLY A 62 2.71 16.46 9.51
N SER A 63 2.72 17.17 8.39
CA SER A 63 2.86 18.61 8.29
C SER A 63 2.06 19.09 7.09
N ALA A 64 1.88 20.40 6.95
CA ALA A 64 1.17 20.98 5.82
C ALA A 64 1.82 20.65 4.46
N ASP A 65 3.12 20.35 4.45
CA ASP A 65 3.92 20.14 3.24
C ASP A 65 3.99 18.66 2.79
N THR A 66 3.33 17.75 3.50
CA THR A 66 3.39 16.30 3.20
C THR A 66 2.65 15.87 1.93
N GLU A 67 1.90 16.75 1.28
CA GLU A 67 1.18 16.43 0.04
C GLU A 67 2.07 16.26 -1.20
N GLN A 68 3.30 16.76 -1.15
CA GLN A 68 4.23 16.74 -2.29
C GLN A 68 5.43 15.80 -2.09
N LEU A 69 5.37 14.92 -1.09
CA LEU A 69 6.47 14.01 -0.79
C LEU A 69 6.62 12.95 -1.88
N ASP A 70 7.85 12.72 -2.27
CA ASP A 70 8.19 11.57 -3.10
C ASP A 70 8.40 10.30 -2.24
N ALA A 71 8.57 9.14 -2.89
CA ALA A 71 8.76 7.86 -2.21
C ALA A 71 9.99 7.85 -1.30
N ARG A 72 11.03 8.62 -1.62
CA ARG A 72 12.24 8.74 -0.79
C ARG A 72 11.92 9.47 0.50
N ALA A 73 11.37 10.68 0.42
CA ALA A 73 11.06 11.47 1.60
C ALA A 73 10.04 10.76 2.50
N THR A 74 9.03 10.10 1.90
CA THR A 74 8.07 9.26 2.62
C THR A 74 8.77 8.13 3.39
N SER A 75 9.70 7.41 2.75
CA SER A 75 10.43 6.32 3.39
C SER A 75 11.35 6.81 4.51
N ASP A 76 12.01 7.96 4.31
CA ASP A 76 12.87 8.57 5.32
C ASP A 76 12.07 8.94 6.59
N MET A 77 10.88 9.52 6.43
CA MET A 77 9.97 9.87 7.53
C MET A 77 9.42 8.63 8.23
N LEU A 78 8.97 7.63 7.47
CA LEU A 78 8.49 6.37 8.05
C LEU A 78 9.58 5.69 8.88
N ALA A 79 10.81 5.60 8.35
CA ALA A 79 11.92 4.98 9.08
C ALA A 79 12.23 5.72 10.39
N ALA A 80 12.26 7.06 10.37
CA ALA A 80 12.49 7.86 11.56
C ALA A 80 11.38 7.69 12.60
N ALA A 81 10.11 7.66 12.15
CA ALA A 81 8.98 7.43 13.03
C ALA A 81 8.99 6.03 13.64
N ILE A 82 9.25 4.99 12.84
CA ILE A 82 9.32 3.60 13.33
C ILE A 82 10.38 3.49 14.42
N ARG A 83 11.59 4.01 14.19
CA ARG A 83 12.65 4.01 15.21
C ARG A 83 12.27 4.77 16.48
N ARG A 84 11.51 5.85 16.36
CA ARG A 84 11.03 6.63 17.54
C ARG A 84 9.91 5.92 18.30
N ILE A 85 9.08 5.15 17.60
CA ILE A 85 8.00 4.36 18.23
C ILE A 85 8.57 3.21 19.04
N GLY A 86 9.61 2.56 18.56
CA GLY A 86 10.31 1.49 19.28
C GLY A 86 10.70 0.30 18.40
N GLU A 87 10.99 -0.81 19.05
CA GLU A 87 11.39 -2.06 18.40
C GLU A 87 10.20 -2.72 17.68
N PHE A 88 10.53 -3.47 16.63
CA PHE A 88 9.57 -4.21 15.82
C PHE A 88 10.20 -5.50 15.33
N ASP A 89 9.38 -6.52 15.13
CA ASP A 89 9.77 -7.80 14.54
C ASP A 89 9.47 -7.83 13.04
N LEU A 90 8.39 -7.17 12.63
CA LEU A 90 7.88 -7.23 11.27
C LEU A 90 7.28 -5.90 10.84
N VAL A 91 7.65 -5.44 9.64
CA VAL A 91 6.99 -4.33 8.94
C VAL A 91 6.26 -4.91 7.74
N ILE A 92 4.96 -4.65 7.62
CA ILE A 92 4.16 -5.08 6.47
C ILE A 92 3.59 -3.85 5.78
N CYS A 93 3.85 -3.71 4.50
CA CYS A 93 3.35 -2.65 3.64
C CYS A 93 2.51 -3.24 2.50
N GLY A 94 1.57 -2.49 1.97
CA GLY A 94 1.03 -2.78 0.66
C GLY A 94 2.13 -2.70 -0.41
N ASP A 95 2.04 -3.52 -1.45
CA ASP A 95 3.06 -3.59 -2.50
C ASP A 95 3.18 -2.25 -3.25
N ALA A 96 2.07 -1.58 -3.47
CA ALA A 96 2.02 -0.28 -4.13
C ALA A 96 0.84 0.57 -3.63
N SER A 97 0.89 1.88 -3.87
CA SER A 97 -0.25 2.75 -3.69
C SER A 97 -1.18 2.69 -4.91
N ILE A 98 -2.48 2.92 -4.69
CA ILE A 98 -3.49 2.85 -5.77
C ILE A 98 -3.31 3.99 -6.79
N ASP A 99 -2.80 5.13 -6.35
CA ASP A 99 -2.68 6.35 -7.16
C ASP A 99 -1.44 6.36 -8.07
N MET A 100 -0.25 6.12 -7.51
CA MET A 100 1.01 6.21 -8.23
C MET A 100 1.56 4.85 -8.68
N TYR A 101 1.16 3.78 -8.03
CA TYR A 101 1.58 2.40 -8.28
C TYR A 101 3.11 2.22 -8.45
N SER A 102 3.89 2.96 -7.68
CA SER A 102 5.34 3.01 -7.86
C SER A 102 6.11 1.88 -7.20
N GLY A 103 5.53 1.18 -6.21
CA GLY A 103 6.16 0.07 -5.47
C GLY A 103 7.47 0.42 -4.74
N GLN A 104 7.78 1.70 -4.56
CA GLN A 104 9.11 2.12 -4.09
C GLN A 104 9.24 2.31 -2.58
N VAL A 105 8.13 2.58 -1.88
CA VAL A 105 8.19 2.96 -0.46
C VAL A 105 8.69 1.80 0.39
N GLY A 106 8.14 0.60 0.19
CA GLY A 106 8.54 -0.60 0.96
C GLY A 106 10.05 -0.90 0.86
N PRO A 107 10.61 -1.12 -0.34
CA PRO A 107 12.03 -1.38 -0.52
C PRO A 107 12.95 -0.28 0.04
N ARG A 108 12.58 0.99 -0.17
CA ARG A 108 13.34 2.12 0.38
C ARG A 108 13.28 2.17 1.90
N LEU A 109 12.13 1.85 2.48
CA LEU A 109 11.93 1.79 3.93
C LEU A 109 12.78 0.67 4.55
N ALA A 110 12.82 -0.51 3.94
CA ALA A 110 13.65 -1.62 4.39
C ALA A 110 15.13 -1.24 4.42
N GLU A 111 15.63 -0.62 3.35
CA GLU A 111 17.00 -0.10 3.27
C GLU A 111 17.27 0.93 4.37
N ARG A 112 16.33 1.87 4.60
CA ARG A 112 16.45 2.87 5.66
C ARG A 112 16.43 2.28 7.06
N LEU A 113 15.68 1.23 7.28
CA LEU A 113 15.65 0.52 8.57
C LEU A 113 16.86 -0.40 8.76
N GLY A 114 17.51 -0.80 7.69
CA GLY A 114 18.62 -1.75 7.71
C GLY A 114 18.17 -3.20 7.92
N VAL A 115 17.01 -3.54 7.38
CA VAL A 115 16.40 -4.88 7.51
C VAL A 115 16.26 -5.56 6.15
N PRO A 116 16.31 -6.90 6.07
CA PRO A 116 15.96 -7.62 4.87
C PRO A 116 14.54 -7.32 4.43
N GLN A 117 14.25 -7.48 3.12
CA GLN A 117 12.91 -7.31 2.59
C GLN A 117 12.52 -8.45 1.66
N VAL A 118 11.22 -8.76 1.62
CA VAL A 118 10.61 -9.65 0.64
C VAL A 118 9.40 -8.94 0.02
N SER A 119 9.41 -8.77 -1.31
CA SER A 119 8.34 -8.07 -2.04
C SER A 119 7.41 -9.04 -2.76
N HIS A 120 6.23 -8.52 -3.16
CA HIS A 120 5.20 -9.27 -3.89
C HIS A 120 4.72 -10.53 -3.15
N VAL A 121 4.57 -10.43 -1.82
CA VAL A 121 4.20 -11.56 -0.97
C VAL A 121 2.72 -11.84 -1.08
N LYS A 122 2.37 -13.07 -1.49
CA LYS A 122 0.99 -13.57 -1.54
C LYS A 122 0.64 -14.54 -0.42
N LYS A 123 1.65 -14.99 0.34
CA LYS A 123 1.44 -15.85 1.52
C LYS A 123 2.62 -15.74 2.46
N VAL A 124 2.36 -15.72 3.77
CA VAL A 124 3.38 -15.62 4.80
C VAL A 124 3.13 -16.63 5.92
N THR A 125 4.23 -17.17 6.41
CA THR A 125 4.25 -17.98 7.63
C THR A 125 5.34 -17.45 8.54
N VAL A 126 4.98 -17.16 9.79
CA VAL A 126 5.90 -16.67 10.81
C VAL A 126 6.24 -17.81 11.75
N SER A 127 7.51 -18.03 12.01
CA SER A 127 8.05 -18.86 13.07
C SER A 127 8.82 -17.98 14.08
N GLU A 128 9.44 -18.56 15.11
CA GLU A 128 10.03 -17.80 16.23
C GLU A 128 10.99 -16.67 15.81
N SER A 129 11.78 -16.87 14.77
CA SER A 129 12.80 -15.89 14.32
C SER A 129 12.90 -15.73 12.80
N VAL A 130 12.06 -16.45 12.06
CA VAL A 130 12.12 -16.52 10.59
C VAL A 130 10.73 -16.35 10.00
N VAL A 131 10.67 -15.62 8.91
CA VAL A 131 9.49 -15.50 8.06
C VAL A 131 9.74 -16.28 6.79
N THR A 132 8.81 -17.18 6.45
CA THR A 132 8.74 -17.86 5.16
C THR A 132 7.65 -17.19 4.33
N ALA A 133 7.99 -16.63 3.19
CA ALA A 133 7.09 -15.90 2.31
C ALA A 133 7.06 -16.52 0.91
N GLU A 134 5.87 -16.72 0.37
CA GLU A 134 5.65 -17.05 -1.04
C GLU A 134 5.42 -15.74 -1.82
N ARG A 135 6.25 -15.51 -2.84
CA ARG A 135 6.20 -14.36 -3.73
C ARG A 135 5.56 -14.73 -5.05
N ASP A 136 4.76 -13.84 -5.57
CA ASP A 136 4.17 -13.94 -6.90
C ASP A 136 5.01 -13.12 -7.89
N LEU A 137 5.70 -13.80 -8.78
CA LEU A 137 6.51 -13.20 -9.85
C LEU A 137 5.92 -13.58 -11.21
N GLU A 138 6.21 -12.79 -12.24
CA GLU A 138 5.63 -13.00 -13.59
C GLU A 138 5.82 -14.41 -14.15
N GLU A 139 6.98 -15.04 -13.89
CA GLU A 139 7.33 -16.35 -14.47
C GLU A 139 7.27 -17.49 -13.45
N ALA A 140 7.27 -17.21 -12.15
CA ALA A 140 7.35 -18.23 -11.11
C ALA A 140 6.92 -17.74 -9.74
N ASP A 141 6.43 -18.67 -8.93
CA ASP A 141 6.31 -18.49 -7.49
C ASP A 141 7.63 -18.82 -6.80
N GLU A 142 8.09 -17.93 -5.94
CA GLU A 142 9.27 -18.16 -5.12
C GLU A 142 8.91 -18.30 -3.64
N THR A 143 9.52 -19.26 -2.96
CA THR A 143 9.49 -19.33 -1.50
C THR A 143 10.81 -18.81 -0.95
N VAL A 144 10.74 -17.77 -0.13
CA VAL A 144 11.90 -17.09 0.47
C VAL A 144 11.80 -17.17 1.98
N GLU A 145 12.92 -17.48 2.63
CA GLU A 145 13.08 -17.38 4.08
C GLU A 145 13.91 -16.16 4.45
N ALA A 146 13.44 -15.38 5.40
CA ALA A 146 14.14 -14.19 5.88
C ALA A 146 14.15 -14.15 7.42
N PRO A 147 15.29 -13.79 8.05
CA PRO A 147 15.34 -13.59 9.50
C PRO A 147 14.60 -12.32 9.90
N MET A 148 13.95 -12.32 11.07
CA MET A 148 13.39 -11.12 11.68
C MET A 148 14.48 -10.27 12.36
N PRO A 149 14.34 -8.94 12.40
CA PRO A 149 13.26 -8.15 11.83
C PRO A 149 13.32 -8.07 10.30
N VAL A 150 12.17 -8.11 9.64
CA VAL A 150 12.05 -8.09 8.18
C VAL A 150 10.91 -7.17 7.71
N LEU A 151 11.03 -6.63 6.50
CA LEU A 151 9.95 -5.91 5.84
C LEU A 151 9.36 -6.75 4.71
N LEU A 152 8.02 -6.82 4.66
CA LEU A 152 7.27 -7.46 3.59
C LEU A 152 6.46 -6.43 2.83
N THR A 153 6.41 -6.53 1.49
CA THR A 153 5.35 -5.89 0.71
C THR A 153 4.40 -6.95 0.19
N VAL A 154 3.10 -6.73 0.39
CA VAL A 154 2.08 -7.75 0.14
C VAL A 154 1.16 -7.37 -1.00
N THR A 155 0.78 -8.37 -1.80
CA THR A 155 -0.19 -8.23 -2.87
C THR A 155 -1.62 -8.41 -2.35
N LYS A 156 -2.64 -8.20 -3.21
CA LYS A 156 -4.04 -8.38 -2.82
C LYS A 156 -4.42 -9.84 -2.59
N GLU A 157 -3.67 -10.75 -3.20
CA GLU A 157 -3.90 -12.19 -3.16
C GLU A 157 -3.59 -12.81 -1.79
N ILE A 158 -2.89 -12.09 -0.91
CA ILE A 158 -2.47 -12.61 0.41
C ILE A 158 -3.67 -12.95 1.31
N ASN A 159 -4.73 -12.17 1.26
CA ASN A 159 -5.92 -12.38 2.09
C ASN A 159 -7.12 -11.54 1.62
N GLU A 160 -8.28 -11.81 2.22
CA GLU A 160 -9.45 -10.94 2.15
C GLU A 160 -9.54 -10.14 3.47
N PRO A 161 -9.48 -8.79 3.42
CA PRO A 161 -9.55 -7.96 4.61
C PRO A 161 -10.90 -8.07 5.33
N ARG A 162 -10.87 -8.15 6.66
CA ARG A 162 -12.07 -8.18 7.49
C ARG A 162 -12.87 -6.89 7.39
N ILE A 163 -14.18 -7.02 7.48
CA ILE A 163 -15.09 -5.90 7.65
C ILE A 163 -15.23 -5.63 9.16
N PRO A 164 -14.97 -4.39 9.64
CA PRO A 164 -15.11 -4.07 11.05
C PRO A 164 -16.54 -4.29 11.58
N THR A 165 -16.67 -5.01 12.67
CA THR A 165 -17.96 -5.15 13.37
C THR A 165 -18.30 -3.89 14.15
N ILE A 166 -19.58 -3.71 14.51
CA ILE A 166 -20.02 -2.57 15.34
C ILE A 166 -19.24 -2.50 16.66
N SER A 167 -18.98 -3.64 17.28
CA SER A 167 -18.18 -3.70 18.51
C SER A 167 -16.75 -3.21 18.30
N MET A 168 -16.11 -3.53 17.17
CA MET A 168 -14.76 -3.04 16.84
C MET A 168 -14.77 -1.53 16.61
N ILE A 169 -15.78 -1.00 15.92
CA ILE A 169 -15.95 0.44 15.70
C ILE A 169 -16.09 1.20 17.03
N ILE A 170 -16.91 0.69 17.95
CA ILE A 170 -17.08 1.29 19.29
C ILE A 170 -15.78 1.23 20.10
N LYS A 171 -15.02 0.13 20.02
CA LYS A 171 -13.72 0.04 20.69
C LYS A 171 -12.71 1.03 20.09
N ALA A 172 -12.70 1.15 18.77
CA ALA A 172 -11.81 2.07 18.06
C ALA A 172 -12.13 3.54 18.35
N SER A 173 -13.40 3.92 18.55
CA SER A 173 -13.78 5.32 18.86
C SER A 173 -13.19 5.84 20.18
N LYS A 174 -12.74 4.95 21.05
CA LYS A 174 -12.07 5.29 22.31
C LYS A 174 -10.56 5.47 22.16
N LYS A 175 -10.00 5.12 21.00
CA LYS A 175 -8.57 5.25 20.72
C LYS A 175 -8.28 6.56 20.01
N ALA A 176 -7.21 7.23 20.43
CA ALA A 176 -6.72 8.42 19.75
C ALA A 176 -5.71 8.04 18.66
N VAL A 177 -5.80 8.69 17.52
CA VAL A 177 -4.72 8.70 16.55
C VAL A 177 -3.63 9.63 17.07
N LYS A 178 -2.41 9.13 17.17
CA LYS A 178 -1.25 9.89 17.65
C LYS A 178 -0.62 10.63 16.47
N THR A 179 -0.24 11.88 16.67
CA THR A 179 0.45 12.66 15.62
C THR A 179 1.92 12.80 16.00
N LEU A 180 2.79 12.56 15.04
CA LEU A 180 4.22 12.89 15.13
C LEU A 180 4.47 14.08 14.20
N ASP A 181 5.08 15.14 14.75
CA ASP A 181 5.52 16.25 13.91
C ASP A 181 6.72 15.83 13.08
N ALA A 182 6.62 15.96 11.77
CA ALA A 182 7.68 15.56 10.87
C ALA A 182 8.97 16.39 11.07
N GLY A 183 8.86 17.66 11.49
CA GLY A 183 10.00 18.50 11.84
C GLY A 183 10.77 17.98 13.07
N GLU A 184 10.09 17.33 14.01
CA GLU A 184 10.71 16.74 15.21
C GLU A 184 11.43 15.41 14.92
N LEU A 185 11.20 14.79 13.76
CA LEU A 185 11.85 13.53 13.39
C LEU A 185 13.30 13.71 12.92
N GLY A 186 13.74 14.95 12.71
CA GLY A 186 15.13 15.27 12.34
C GLY A 186 15.51 14.83 10.92
N VAL A 187 14.53 14.50 10.08
CA VAL A 187 14.76 14.17 8.66
C VAL A 187 14.37 15.35 7.78
N PRO A 188 15.19 15.68 6.76
CA PRO A 188 14.89 16.77 5.87
C PRO A 188 13.67 16.44 4.99
N PHE A 189 12.77 17.41 4.82
CA PHE A 189 11.67 17.38 3.85
C PHE A 189 12.18 17.56 2.40
N ALA A 190 13.19 16.81 2.01
CA ALA A 190 13.80 16.96 0.70
C ALA A 190 13.25 15.94 -0.27
N THR A 191 12.40 16.39 -1.18
CA THR A 191 11.99 15.60 -2.34
C THR A 191 13.12 15.55 -3.37
N SER A 192 13.35 14.39 -3.96
CA SER A 192 14.32 14.20 -5.06
C SER A 192 13.67 14.39 -6.43
N VAL A 193 12.35 14.37 -6.47
CA VAL A 193 11.55 14.44 -7.70
C VAL A 193 10.55 15.58 -7.60
N LYS A 194 10.47 16.39 -8.67
CA LYS A 194 9.48 17.45 -8.81
C LYS A 194 8.48 17.07 -9.91
N VAL A 195 7.21 17.01 -9.57
CA VAL A 195 6.15 16.83 -10.57
C VAL A 195 6.03 18.12 -11.39
N MET A 196 6.44 18.08 -12.63
CA MET A 196 6.38 19.25 -13.53
C MET A 196 4.99 19.46 -14.12
N LYS A 197 4.25 18.38 -14.38
CA LYS A 197 2.94 18.44 -14.99
C LYS A 197 2.15 17.16 -14.73
N ALA A 198 0.88 17.29 -14.37
CA ALA A 198 -0.07 16.19 -14.34
C ALA A 198 -1.12 16.43 -15.44
N LEU A 199 -1.30 15.48 -16.33
CA LEU A 199 -2.24 15.54 -17.44
C LEU A 199 -3.20 14.37 -17.37
N ALA A 200 -4.47 14.63 -17.56
CA ALA A 200 -5.42 13.57 -17.83
C ALA A 200 -5.15 13.02 -19.23
N PRO A 201 -5.06 11.70 -19.42
CA PRO A 201 -4.94 11.12 -20.74
C PRO A 201 -6.18 11.48 -21.56
N LEU A 202 -5.97 12.02 -22.76
CA LEU A 202 -7.04 12.22 -23.73
C LEU A 202 -7.35 10.85 -24.35
N THR A 203 -8.28 10.13 -23.75
CA THR A 203 -8.79 8.87 -24.30
C THR A 203 -10.08 9.14 -25.06
N GLU A 204 -9.96 9.45 -26.35
CA GLU A 204 -11.10 9.37 -27.25
C GLU A 204 -11.36 7.88 -27.55
N ARG A 205 -12.37 7.33 -26.89
CA ARG A 205 -12.82 5.97 -27.20
C ARG A 205 -13.61 6.04 -28.49
N ARG A 206 -13.17 5.33 -29.51
CA ARG A 206 -13.96 5.05 -30.71
C ARG A 206 -15.13 4.19 -30.29
N ARG A 207 -16.22 4.55 -30.00
CA ARG A 207 -17.39 3.73 -29.63
C ARG A 207 -18.04 3.14 -30.88
N GLU A 208 -17.30 2.33 -31.63
CA GLU A 208 -17.82 1.64 -32.80
C GLU A 208 -18.59 0.40 -32.35
N ALA A 209 -19.86 0.34 -32.70
CA ALA A 209 -20.68 -0.85 -32.50
C ALA A 209 -20.63 -1.68 -33.79
N VAL A 210 -20.24 -2.95 -33.67
CA VAL A 210 -20.25 -3.89 -34.77
C VAL A 210 -21.59 -4.67 -34.71
N GLU A 211 -22.42 -4.52 -35.73
CA GLU A 211 -23.72 -5.17 -35.84
C GLU A 211 -23.64 -6.33 -36.82
N GLY A 212 -24.46 -7.38 -36.60
CA GLY A 212 -24.53 -8.54 -37.45
C GLY A 212 -24.74 -9.87 -36.70
N ARG A 213 -24.59 -10.99 -37.39
CA ARG A 213 -24.62 -12.30 -36.73
C ARG A 213 -23.34 -12.54 -35.94
N PRO A 214 -23.35 -13.35 -34.87
CA PRO A 214 -22.18 -13.54 -34.00
C PRO A 214 -20.88 -13.91 -34.77
N ALA A 215 -20.95 -14.74 -35.78
CA ALA A 215 -19.77 -15.11 -36.57
C ALA A 215 -19.21 -13.95 -37.42
N GLU A 216 -20.07 -13.10 -37.98
CA GLU A 216 -19.69 -11.92 -38.76
C GLU A 216 -19.09 -10.84 -37.86
N ILE A 217 -19.66 -10.65 -36.65
CA ILE A 217 -19.14 -9.74 -35.64
C ILE A 217 -17.74 -10.19 -35.20
N ALA A 218 -17.56 -11.47 -34.88
CA ALA A 218 -16.28 -12.04 -34.46
C ALA A 218 -15.18 -11.84 -35.51
N GLU A 219 -15.51 -12.15 -36.77
CA GLU A 219 -14.57 -12.01 -37.90
C GLU A 219 -14.22 -10.54 -38.16
N SER A 220 -15.21 -9.63 -38.09
CA SER A 220 -14.98 -8.18 -38.25
C SER A 220 -14.11 -7.64 -37.14
N LEU A 221 -14.38 -8.01 -35.88
CA LEU A 221 -13.59 -7.59 -34.71
C LEU A 221 -12.15 -8.09 -34.79
N ALA A 222 -11.96 -9.37 -35.14
CA ALA A 222 -10.63 -9.95 -35.28
C ALA A 222 -9.79 -9.24 -36.37
N ARG A 223 -10.39 -8.94 -37.50
CA ARG A 223 -9.72 -8.17 -38.56
C ARG A 223 -9.39 -6.74 -38.14
N GLN A 224 -10.25 -6.12 -37.34
CA GLN A 224 -10.01 -4.77 -36.86
C GLN A 224 -8.88 -4.73 -35.83
N LEU A 225 -8.83 -5.68 -34.88
CA LEU A 225 -7.77 -5.81 -33.88
C LEU A 225 -6.40 -6.07 -34.53
N LEU A 226 -6.34 -6.97 -35.54
CA LEU A 226 -5.12 -7.23 -36.31
C LEU A 226 -4.66 -5.99 -37.09
N ARG A 227 -5.60 -5.28 -37.72
CA ARG A 227 -5.29 -4.07 -38.49
C ARG A 227 -4.77 -2.93 -37.61
N GLU A 228 -5.22 -2.83 -36.37
CA GLU A 228 -4.79 -1.82 -35.40
C GLU A 228 -3.53 -2.24 -34.61
N GLY A 229 -3.03 -3.46 -34.83
CA GLY A 229 -1.86 -3.99 -34.11
C GLY A 229 -2.13 -4.23 -32.61
N ALA A 230 -3.38 -4.45 -32.25
CA ALA A 230 -3.77 -4.75 -30.87
C ALA A 230 -3.54 -6.22 -30.49
N VAL A 231 -3.41 -7.09 -31.49
CA VAL A 231 -3.04 -8.51 -31.37
C VAL A 231 -2.09 -8.87 -32.51
N ASP A 232 -1.14 -9.74 -32.21
CA ASP A 232 -0.26 -10.34 -33.21
C ASP A 232 -0.99 -11.50 -33.93
N GLY A 233 -0.81 -11.60 -35.25
CA GLY A 233 -1.47 -12.60 -36.10
C GLY A 233 -0.77 -13.96 -36.07
#